data_737272780a491f065f6245c5daec819e
#
_entry.id   737272780a491f065f6245c5daec819e
#
_cell.length_a   1.000
_cell.length_b   1.000
_cell.length_c   1.000
_cell.angle_alpha   90.00
_cell.angle_beta   90.00
_cell.angle_gamma   90.00
#
_symmetry.space_group_name_H-M   'P 1'
#
loop_
_entity.id
_entity.type
_entity.pdbx_description
1 polymer ?
#
loop_
_entity_poly.entity_id
_entity_poly.type
_entity_poly.pdbx_seq_one_letter_code
_entity_poly.pdbx_strand_id
1 'polypeptide(L)'
;GSTVQQAWQMLDAQRDGRPAVVFVPLYDVAVSAGNGADVYGEQVLQQVPFEAAWLHHEGLHSNDLACLPITGDSMTPGLMPGDIVLVNHGKRDGDGVFVLRFGNSLRIKRLQWLADGSLRISSDNALYQAEHITPADLGDDFAIIGACHTKIGRVF
;
A
#
# COMPACT_ATOMS: atom_id res chain seq x y z
N GLY A 1 5.02 -27.19 -21.48
CA GLY A 1 5.81 -28.18 -20.83
C GLY A 1 5.29 -28.57 -19.44
N SER A 2 6.04 -29.42 -18.78
CA SER A 2 5.68 -29.92 -17.46
C SER A 2 5.49 -28.81 -16.42
N THR A 3 6.27 -27.74 -16.51
CA THR A 3 6.21 -26.63 -15.56
C THR A 3 4.85 -25.90 -15.61
N VAL A 4 4.36 -25.64 -16.83
CA VAL A 4 3.06 -24.97 -17.02
C VAL A 4 1.94 -25.90 -16.51
N GLN A 5 2.01 -27.18 -16.81
CA GLN A 5 1.02 -28.14 -16.37
C GLN A 5 1.02 -28.29 -14.84
N GLN A 6 2.18 -28.27 -14.21
CA GLN A 6 2.29 -28.30 -12.75
C GLN A 6 1.65 -27.07 -12.11
N ALA A 7 1.86 -25.88 -12.70
CA ALA A 7 1.25 -24.64 -12.23
C ALA A 7 -0.30 -24.73 -12.29
N TRP A 8 -0.84 -25.24 -13.40
CA TRP A 8 -2.28 -25.44 -13.52
C TRP A 8 -2.83 -26.43 -12.51
N GLN A 9 -2.10 -27.52 -12.26
CA GLN A 9 -2.49 -28.49 -11.24
C GLN A 9 -2.51 -27.90 -9.84
N MET A 10 -1.53 -27.06 -9.52
CA MET A 10 -1.48 -26.35 -8.22
C MET A 10 -2.67 -25.41 -8.06
N LEU A 11 -3.05 -24.69 -9.10
CA LEU A 11 -4.21 -23.81 -9.09
C LEU A 11 -5.50 -24.59 -8.90
N ASP A 12 -5.64 -25.73 -9.57
CA ASP A 12 -6.81 -26.58 -9.44
C ASP A 12 -6.91 -27.18 -8.03
N ALA A 13 -5.80 -27.60 -7.45
CA ALA A 13 -5.76 -28.12 -6.09
C ALA A 13 -6.18 -27.08 -5.06
N GLN A 14 -5.85 -25.81 -5.28
CA GLN A 14 -6.26 -24.73 -4.38
C GLN A 14 -7.75 -24.41 -4.44
N ARG A 15 -8.42 -24.74 -5.53
CA ARG A 15 -9.87 -24.56 -5.64
C ARG A 15 -10.64 -25.51 -4.74
N ASP A 16 -10.03 -26.63 -4.37
CA ASP A 16 -10.66 -27.64 -3.53
C ASP A 16 -10.67 -27.18 -2.06
N GLY A 17 -11.69 -26.43 -1.67
CA GLY A 17 -11.92 -26.02 -0.30
C GLY A 17 -11.40 -24.63 0.09
N ARG A 18 -10.72 -23.91 -0.82
CA ARG A 18 -10.26 -22.54 -0.58
C ARG A 18 -10.47 -21.69 -1.83
N PRO A 19 -10.78 -20.37 -1.68
CA PRO A 19 -10.82 -19.49 -2.83
C PRO A 19 -9.43 -19.39 -3.47
N ALA A 20 -9.36 -19.57 -4.79
CA ALA A 20 -8.13 -19.42 -5.55
C ALA A 20 -7.73 -17.95 -5.70
N VAL A 21 -8.69 -17.06 -5.69
CA VAL A 21 -8.53 -15.63 -5.91
C VAL A 21 -9.17 -14.88 -4.76
N VAL A 22 -8.43 -13.88 -4.27
CA VAL A 22 -8.91 -12.94 -3.26
C VAL A 22 -9.06 -11.58 -3.93
N PHE A 23 -10.20 -10.92 -3.73
CA PHE A 23 -10.46 -9.59 -4.24
C PHE A 23 -10.15 -8.57 -3.15
N VAL A 24 -9.26 -7.63 -3.48
CA VAL A 24 -8.87 -6.54 -2.58
C VAL A 24 -9.49 -5.26 -3.10
N PRO A 25 -10.21 -4.50 -2.25
CA PRO A 25 -10.88 -3.29 -2.71
C PRO A 25 -9.87 -2.18 -3.06
N LEU A 26 -10.14 -1.49 -4.16
CA LEU A 26 -9.46 -0.26 -4.56
C LEU A 26 -10.35 0.91 -4.15
N TYR A 27 -9.85 1.73 -3.24
CA TYR A 27 -10.59 2.85 -2.68
C TYR A 27 -10.30 4.16 -3.42
N ASP A 28 -11.27 5.04 -3.43
CA ASP A 28 -11.09 6.42 -3.91
C ASP A 28 -10.46 7.26 -2.80
N VAL A 29 -9.15 7.38 -2.84
CA VAL A 29 -8.36 8.07 -1.83
C VAL A 29 -8.68 9.57 -1.79
N ALA A 30 -8.87 10.18 -2.95
CA ALA A 30 -9.08 11.63 -3.03
C ALA A 30 -10.37 12.04 -2.33
N VAL A 31 -11.44 11.28 -2.56
CA VAL A 31 -12.72 11.53 -1.91
C VAL A 31 -12.63 11.30 -0.41
N SER A 32 -12.06 10.18 0.00
CA SER A 32 -11.92 9.84 1.41
C SER A 32 -11.09 10.86 2.18
N ALA A 33 -9.97 11.27 1.60
CA ALA A 33 -9.10 12.28 2.22
C ALA A 33 -9.79 13.64 2.32
N GLY A 34 -10.55 14.03 1.29
CA GLY A 34 -11.24 15.33 1.26
C GLY A 34 -12.34 15.44 2.31
N ASN A 35 -12.98 14.35 2.67
CA ASN A 35 -14.05 14.34 3.66
C ASN A 35 -13.58 14.21 5.10
N GLY A 36 -12.30 13.96 5.32
CA GLY A 36 -11.77 13.72 6.66
C GLY A 36 -12.33 12.48 7.34
N ALA A 37 -13.01 11.63 6.57
CA ALA A 37 -13.63 10.43 7.07
C ALA A 37 -12.64 9.26 7.11
N ASP A 38 -13.11 8.11 7.56
CA ASP A 38 -12.36 6.87 7.52
C ASP A 38 -11.87 6.61 6.09
N VAL A 39 -10.56 6.52 5.96
CA VAL A 39 -9.88 6.34 4.67
C VAL A 39 -10.39 5.13 3.92
N TYR A 40 -10.74 4.08 4.62
CA TYR A 40 -11.15 2.81 4.03
C TYR A 40 -12.67 2.63 3.95
N GLY A 41 -13.43 3.67 4.32
CA GLY A 41 -14.87 3.51 4.50
C GLY A 41 -15.74 3.92 3.34
N GLU A 42 -15.24 4.72 2.39
CA GLU A 42 -16.18 5.48 1.58
C GLU A 42 -16.48 4.87 0.23
N GLN A 43 -15.57 4.84 -0.70
CA GLN A 43 -15.90 4.36 -2.04
C GLN A 43 -14.92 3.31 -2.53
N VAL A 44 -15.48 2.18 -2.92
CA VAL A 44 -14.72 1.14 -3.63
C VAL A 44 -14.93 1.35 -5.12
N LEU A 45 -13.84 1.69 -5.82
CA LEU A 45 -13.88 1.89 -7.27
C LEU A 45 -13.97 0.57 -8.03
N GLN A 46 -13.21 -0.43 -7.57
CA GLN A 46 -13.20 -1.75 -8.15
C GLN A 46 -12.59 -2.74 -7.18
N GLN A 47 -12.72 -4.02 -7.49
CA GLN A 47 -12.05 -5.10 -6.77
C GLN A 47 -10.86 -5.57 -7.60
N VAL A 48 -9.69 -5.64 -6.98
CA VAL A 48 -8.45 -6.07 -7.62
C VAL A 48 -8.17 -7.53 -7.25
N PRO A 49 -8.06 -8.45 -8.22
CA PRO A 49 -7.84 -9.84 -7.92
C PRO A 49 -6.37 -10.14 -7.62
N PHE A 50 -6.14 -10.94 -6.59
CA PHE A 50 -4.84 -11.50 -6.26
C PHE A 50 -4.97 -12.99 -6.04
N GLU A 51 -3.97 -13.75 -6.45
CA GLU A 51 -3.94 -15.17 -6.17
C GLU A 51 -3.74 -15.40 -4.68
N ALA A 52 -4.61 -16.22 -4.08
CA ALA A 52 -4.54 -16.50 -2.64
C ALA A 52 -3.20 -17.11 -2.22
N ALA A 53 -2.65 -18.00 -3.04
CA ALA A 53 -1.35 -18.62 -2.75
C ALA A 53 -0.21 -17.60 -2.75
N TRP A 54 -0.26 -16.62 -3.66
CA TRP A 54 0.76 -15.57 -3.69
C TRP A 54 0.69 -14.69 -2.44
N LEU A 55 -0.51 -14.30 -2.03
CA LEU A 55 -0.71 -13.53 -0.80
C LEU A 55 -0.14 -14.28 0.40
N HIS A 56 -0.44 -15.56 0.50
CA HIS A 56 0.07 -16.41 1.57
C HIS A 56 1.60 -16.50 1.55
N HIS A 57 2.19 -16.69 0.38
CA HIS A 57 3.63 -16.75 0.20
C HIS A 57 4.31 -15.45 0.63
N GLU A 58 3.68 -14.31 0.35
CA GLU A 58 4.19 -12.98 0.72
C GLU A 58 3.90 -12.62 2.18
N GLY A 59 3.24 -13.47 2.94
CA GLY A 59 2.90 -13.21 4.32
C GLY A 59 1.80 -12.17 4.51
N LEU A 60 0.95 -12.00 3.50
CA LEU A 60 -0.12 -11.01 3.51
C LEU A 60 -1.45 -11.65 3.90
N HIS A 61 -2.17 -11.00 4.79
CA HIS A 61 -3.51 -11.42 5.21
C HIS A 61 -4.56 -10.58 4.51
N SER A 62 -5.50 -11.20 3.83
CA SER A 62 -6.48 -10.50 3.01
C SER A 62 -7.27 -9.43 3.76
N ASN A 63 -7.55 -9.65 5.05
CA ASN A 63 -8.28 -8.69 5.87
C ASN A 63 -7.50 -7.40 6.14
N ASP A 64 -6.19 -7.42 5.94
CA ASP A 64 -5.30 -6.28 6.19
C ASP A 64 -4.94 -5.52 4.91
N LEU A 65 -5.58 -5.84 3.78
CA LEU A 65 -5.18 -5.32 2.48
C LEU A 65 -6.17 -4.32 1.92
N ALA A 66 -5.63 -3.30 1.29
CA ALA A 66 -6.37 -2.33 0.50
C ALA A 66 -5.53 -1.91 -0.69
N CYS A 67 -6.17 -1.54 -1.78
CA CYS A 67 -5.49 -0.94 -2.92
C CYS A 67 -5.81 0.54 -2.98
N LEU A 68 -4.81 1.35 -3.29
CA LEU A 68 -4.95 2.80 -3.42
C LEU A 68 -4.35 3.27 -4.74
N PRO A 69 -5.02 4.22 -5.44
CA PRO A 69 -4.45 4.80 -6.64
C PRO A 69 -3.36 5.82 -6.29
N ILE A 70 -2.32 5.84 -7.10
CA ILE A 70 -1.27 6.85 -6.97
C ILE A 70 -1.69 8.09 -7.75
N THR A 71 -1.65 9.23 -7.06
CA THR A 71 -1.81 10.54 -7.66
C THR A 71 -0.56 11.37 -7.41
N GLY A 72 -0.28 12.33 -8.31
CA GLY A 72 0.92 13.14 -8.19
C GLY A 72 2.21 12.39 -8.53
N ASP A 73 3.33 13.06 -8.37
CA ASP A 73 4.65 12.59 -8.83
C ASP A 73 5.70 12.51 -7.72
N SER A 74 5.32 12.65 -6.46
CA SER A 74 6.27 12.72 -5.35
C SER A 74 7.11 11.45 -5.18
N MET A 75 6.63 10.31 -5.67
CA MET A 75 7.31 9.02 -5.54
C MET A 75 7.86 8.50 -6.87
N THR A 76 7.91 9.36 -7.89
CA THR A 76 8.55 8.98 -9.16
C THR A 76 10.06 8.85 -9.00
N PRO A 77 10.70 7.96 -9.75
CA PRO A 77 10.14 7.10 -10.80
C PRO A 77 9.57 5.77 -10.30
N GLY A 78 9.73 5.42 -9.04
CA GLY A 78 9.30 4.12 -8.53
C GLY A 78 7.80 3.90 -8.55
N LEU A 79 7.04 4.93 -8.19
CA LEU A 79 5.58 4.93 -8.29
C LEU A 79 5.16 6.08 -9.20
N MET A 80 4.41 5.74 -10.25
CA MET A 80 3.97 6.71 -11.24
C MET A 80 2.50 7.07 -11.03
N PRO A 81 2.09 8.30 -11.39
CA PRO A 81 0.66 8.62 -11.40
C PRO A 81 -0.12 7.62 -12.24
N GLY A 82 -1.22 7.11 -11.69
CA GLY A 82 -2.03 6.08 -12.33
C GLY A 82 -1.68 4.66 -11.91
N ASP A 83 -0.57 4.44 -11.24
CA ASP A 83 -0.29 3.15 -10.62
C ASP A 83 -1.26 2.88 -9.47
N ILE A 84 -1.41 1.60 -9.14
CA ILE A 84 -2.15 1.14 -7.97
C ILE A 84 -1.16 0.50 -7.02
N VAL A 85 -1.24 0.81 -5.74
CA VAL A 85 -0.42 0.14 -4.72
C VAL A 85 -1.28 -0.77 -3.86
N LEU A 86 -0.75 -1.93 -3.54
CA LEU A 86 -1.29 -2.84 -2.54
C LEU A 86 -0.71 -2.44 -1.19
N VAL A 87 -1.58 -2.06 -0.27
CA VAL A 87 -1.21 -1.57 1.05
C VAL A 87 -1.57 -2.63 2.09
N ASN A 88 -0.60 -2.95 2.94
CA ASN A 88 -0.80 -3.81 4.10
C ASN A 88 -0.91 -2.94 5.35
N HIS A 89 -2.12 -2.71 5.82
CA HIS A 89 -2.32 -1.92 7.03
C HIS A 89 -2.07 -2.70 8.32
N GLY A 90 -1.74 -3.97 8.21
CA GLY A 90 -1.21 -4.75 9.33
C GLY A 90 0.26 -4.49 9.63
N LYS A 91 0.99 -3.83 8.71
CA LYS A 91 2.39 -3.48 8.92
C LYS A 91 2.57 -1.97 8.95
N ARG A 92 3.00 -1.44 10.11
CA ARG A 92 3.15 0.00 10.35
C ARG A 92 4.50 0.37 10.93
N ASP A 93 5.39 -0.60 11.13
CA ASP A 93 6.70 -0.41 11.73
C ASP A 93 7.82 -0.57 10.70
N GLY A 94 9.01 -0.14 11.07
CA GLY A 94 10.21 -0.25 10.26
C GLY A 94 10.33 0.85 9.20
N ASP A 95 11.37 0.71 8.39
CA ASP A 95 11.67 1.61 7.29
C ASP A 95 11.00 1.11 6.00
N GLY A 96 10.79 2.01 5.07
CA GLY A 96 10.22 1.68 3.76
C GLY A 96 9.21 2.71 3.29
N VAL A 97 8.39 2.32 2.32
CA VAL A 97 7.36 3.19 1.74
C VAL A 97 6.03 2.89 2.43
N PHE A 98 5.40 3.93 2.94
CA PHE A 98 4.16 3.82 3.71
C PHE A 98 3.12 4.82 3.24
N VAL A 99 1.87 4.47 3.45
CA VAL A 99 0.76 5.42 3.40
C VAL A 99 0.68 6.09 4.76
N LEU A 100 0.69 7.41 4.76
CA LEU A 100 0.65 8.26 5.95
C LEU A 100 -0.60 9.12 5.93
N ARG A 101 -1.12 9.42 7.12
CA ARG A 101 -2.13 10.43 7.30
C ARG A 101 -1.54 11.65 7.99
N PHE A 102 -1.68 12.81 7.37
CA PHE A 102 -1.40 14.11 7.98
C PHE A 102 -2.72 14.88 8.05
N GLY A 103 -3.27 15.03 9.25
CA GLY A 103 -4.62 15.60 9.39
C GLY A 103 -5.62 14.76 8.60
N ASN A 104 -6.23 15.37 7.59
CA ASN A 104 -7.19 14.72 6.70
C ASN A 104 -6.59 14.28 5.36
N SER A 105 -5.28 14.45 5.18
CA SER A 105 -4.60 14.12 3.93
C SER A 105 -3.92 12.77 4.02
N LEU A 106 -4.02 11.98 2.95
CA LEU A 106 -3.22 10.79 2.76
C LEU A 106 -2.06 11.08 1.84
N ARG A 107 -0.88 10.58 2.22
CA ARG A 107 0.34 10.74 1.43
C ARG A 107 1.10 9.42 1.41
N ILE A 108 1.79 9.16 0.32
CA ILE A 108 2.72 8.04 0.21
C ILE A 108 4.11 8.61 0.29
N LYS A 109 4.89 8.15 1.26
CA LYS A 109 6.23 8.65 1.55
C LYS A 109 7.15 7.51 1.96
N ARG A 110 8.45 7.77 1.86
CA ARG A 110 9.47 6.87 2.39
C ARG A 110 9.82 7.29 3.80
N LEU A 111 9.80 6.31 4.71
CA LEU A 111 10.12 6.51 6.12
C LEU A 111 11.46 5.90 6.47
N GLN A 112 12.24 6.61 7.27
CA GLN A 112 13.45 6.11 7.89
C GLN A 112 13.47 6.55 9.35
N TRP A 113 13.54 5.58 10.25
CA TRP A 113 13.69 5.84 11.68
C TRP A 113 15.16 6.08 11.99
N LEU A 114 15.45 7.19 12.66
CA LEU A 114 16.80 7.58 13.02
C LEU A 114 17.15 7.10 14.43
N ALA A 115 18.44 7.10 14.77
CA ALA A 115 18.94 6.55 16.02
C ALA A 115 18.38 7.25 17.26
N ASP A 116 18.01 8.52 17.15
CA ASP A 116 17.42 9.30 18.26
C ASP A 116 15.91 9.11 18.37
N GLY A 117 15.32 8.22 17.57
CA GLY A 117 13.89 7.97 17.54
C GLY A 117 13.11 8.95 16.66
N SER A 118 13.77 9.91 16.02
CA SER A 118 13.12 10.81 15.07
C SER A 118 12.83 10.08 13.76
N LEU A 119 11.90 10.62 12.99
CA LEU A 119 11.43 10.04 11.74
C LEU A 119 11.79 10.96 10.59
N ARG A 120 12.53 10.43 9.63
CA ARG A 120 12.78 11.11 8.36
C ARG A 120 11.71 10.68 7.36
N ILE A 121 10.99 11.66 6.84
CA ILE A 121 9.92 11.45 5.85
C ILE A 121 10.39 12.04 4.55
N SER A 122 10.49 11.24 3.51
CA SER A 122 11.02 11.70 2.22
C SER A 122 10.17 11.22 1.06
N SER A 123 10.28 11.96 -0.04
CA SER A 123 9.78 11.57 -1.34
C SER A 123 10.92 10.99 -2.16
N ASP A 124 10.63 9.96 -2.97
CA ASP A 124 11.67 9.39 -3.85
C ASP A 124 12.02 10.33 -4.99
N ASN A 125 11.11 11.23 -5.36
CA ASN A 125 11.39 12.30 -6.31
C ASN A 125 12.23 13.39 -5.61
N ALA A 126 13.44 13.60 -6.11
CA ALA A 126 14.42 14.53 -5.51
C ALA A 126 13.98 16.00 -5.54
N LEU A 127 12.95 16.34 -6.30
CA LEU A 127 12.41 17.71 -6.33
C LEU A 127 11.68 18.08 -5.04
N TYR A 128 11.33 17.10 -4.22
CA TYR A 128 10.64 17.31 -2.95
C TYR A 128 11.61 17.23 -1.79
N GLN A 129 11.47 18.12 -0.83
CA GLN A 129 12.32 18.14 0.36
C GLN A 129 11.90 17.09 1.38
N ALA A 130 12.91 16.48 2.02
CA ALA A 130 12.66 15.58 3.14
C ALA A 130 12.34 16.40 4.41
N GLU A 131 11.53 15.79 5.27
CA GLU A 131 11.18 16.36 6.57
C GLU A 131 11.67 15.44 7.69
N HIS A 132 12.02 16.05 8.82
CA HIS A 132 12.32 15.33 10.05
C HIS A 132 11.28 15.67 11.09
N ILE A 133 10.74 14.64 11.72
CA ILE A 133 9.78 14.80 12.81
C ILE A 133 10.37 14.13 14.05
N THR A 134 10.55 14.92 15.12
CA THR A 134 11.03 14.37 16.40
C THR A 134 9.91 13.60 17.08
N PRO A 135 10.24 12.66 18.00
CA PRO A 135 9.21 11.94 18.73
C PRO A 135 8.21 12.85 19.46
N ALA A 136 8.67 13.98 19.94
CA ALA A 136 7.81 14.94 20.63
C ALA A 136 6.80 15.63 19.71
N ASP A 137 7.13 15.73 18.41
CA ASP A 137 6.29 16.40 17.42
C ASP A 137 5.36 15.41 16.67
N LEU A 138 5.47 14.11 16.95
CA LEU A 138 4.53 13.11 16.45
C LEU A 138 3.25 13.20 17.26
N GLY A 139 2.30 14.02 16.80
CA GLY A 139 1.03 14.25 17.45
C GLY A 139 -0.10 13.41 16.88
N ASP A 140 -1.32 13.72 17.34
CA ASP A 140 -2.53 13.01 16.96
C ASP A 140 -2.92 13.20 15.49
N ASP A 141 -2.40 14.25 14.84
CA ASP A 141 -2.67 14.53 13.44
C ASP A 141 -1.86 13.68 12.46
N PHE A 142 -0.92 12.91 12.97
CA PHE A 142 -0.08 12.03 12.17
C PHE A 142 -0.38 10.56 12.48
N ALA A 143 -0.50 9.75 11.44
CA ALA A 143 -0.60 8.30 11.60
C ALA A 143 0.05 7.58 10.44
N ILE A 144 0.69 6.45 10.72
CA ILE A 144 1.14 5.49 9.72
C ILE A 144 -0.02 4.55 9.47
N ILE A 145 -0.54 4.54 8.23
CA ILE A 145 -1.70 3.74 7.87
C ILE A 145 -1.30 2.32 7.51
N GLY A 146 -0.25 2.17 6.72
CA GLY A 146 0.23 0.84 6.34
C GLY A 146 1.37 0.87 5.34
N ALA A 147 2.03 -0.27 5.20
CA ALA A 147 3.16 -0.43 4.30
C ALA A 147 2.69 -0.66 2.86
N CYS A 148 3.34 0.01 1.92
CA CYS A 148 3.14 -0.25 0.49
C CYS A 148 3.96 -1.49 0.11
N HIS A 149 3.29 -2.53 -0.39
CA HIS A 149 3.92 -3.81 -0.67
C HIS A 149 4.22 -4.00 -2.15
N THR A 150 3.24 -3.79 -2.99
CA THR A 150 3.32 -4.12 -4.42
C THR A 150 2.65 -3.02 -5.23
N LYS A 151 3.17 -2.77 -6.41
CA LYS A 151 2.51 -1.85 -7.34
C LYS A 151 1.98 -2.59 -8.55
N ILE A 152 0.89 -2.09 -9.12
CA ILE A 152 0.37 -2.48 -10.43
C ILE A 152 0.41 -1.22 -11.28
N GLY A 153 1.13 -1.25 -12.38
CA GLY A 153 1.31 -0.11 -13.24
C GLY A 153 1.52 -0.50 -14.68
N ARG A 154 1.51 0.51 -15.53
CA ARG A 154 1.76 0.33 -16.96
C ARG A 154 3.25 0.28 -17.24
N VAL A 155 3.61 -0.44 -18.27
CA VAL A 155 4.95 -0.40 -18.86
C VAL A 155 4.96 0.69 -19.92
N PHE A 156 5.91 1.59 -19.81
CA PHE A 156 6.07 2.68 -20.76
C PHE A 156 7.35 2.51 -21.56
#